data_9f886c01a107b6858074994b9aea894c
#
_entry.id   9f886c01a107b6858074994b9aea894c
#
_cell.length_a   1.000
_cell.length_b   1.000
_cell.length_c   1.000
_cell.angle_alpha   90.00
_cell.angle_beta   90.00
_cell.angle_gamma   90.00
#
_symmetry.space_group_name_H-M   'P 1'
#
loop_
_entity.id
_entity.type
_entity.pdbx_description
1 polymer ?
#
loop_
_entity_poly.entity_id
_entity_poly.type
_entity_poly.pdbx_seq_one_letter_code
_entity_poly.pdbx_strand_id
1 'polypeptide(L)'
;FSNKKIVLREIGTANKHKYTNDDIIGFSGEGIISVDSAEFALTDSDGTHRDSMTTVGFSPSALTLDTTSASVVSTANETFTSTAHGFVTGDTLVYKSGDIFNVVTGSGGGTSRTVDTTSNSVVSAANDTIVQANISGLSEGTAVVYNAAGSGSAVTVDTTAPSNNIITHSSAHGFSTGDAVTYTAAGTALTGLTNSTVYFVVKVDDKSFKLANSYENATGKTQSIISLTATNGSATDTFTPKAPLSGLQHGRTYYIADPSGSSTIKLAESFSDATASTARVIDLALSGGNSSDTFTPTVDMTAMDHGRTYYVIKNDADTFKLATTLSNAVAGTNIDLTAADGHASDSFTPLSGMNQQHIDRYLR
;
A
#
# COMPACT_ATOMS: atom_id res chain seq x y z
N PHE A 1 -23.11 -17.50 -33.19
CA PHE A 1 -22.65 -16.63 -32.11
C PHE A 1 -23.88 -16.06 -31.44
N SER A 2 -24.18 -16.48 -30.20
CA SER A 2 -25.30 -15.96 -29.38
C SER A 2 -24.84 -14.65 -28.75
N ASN A 3 -25.57 -13.57 -28.99
CA ASN A 3 -25.35 -12.27 -28.36
C ASN A 3 -25.69 -12.37 -26.85
N LYS A 4 -24.68 -12.61 -26.02
CA LYS A 4 -24.83 -12.53 -24.56
C LYS A 4 -24.66 -11.07 -24.12
N LYS A 5 -25.67 -10.54 -23.45
CA LYS A 5 -25.73 -9.15 -22.99
C LYS A 5 -25.48 -9.11 -21.50
N ILE A 6 -24.50 -8.34 -21.06
CA ILE A 6 -24.31 -8.03 -19.63
C ILE A 6 -25.14 -6.81 -19.31
N VAL A 7 -26.11 -6.96 -18.41
CA VAL A 7 -26.90 -5.84 -17.91
C VAL A 7 -26.44 -5.52 -16.49
N LEU A 8 -25.79 -4.39 -16.31
CA LEU A 8 -25.45 -3.87 -14.99
C LEU A 8 -26.70 -3.18 -14.40
N ARG A 9 -27.19 -3.66 -13.27
CA ARG A 9 -28.24 -2.99 -12.48
C ARG A 9 -27.63 -2.48 -11.20
N GLU A 10 -27.73 -1.18 -10.99
CA GLU A 10 -27.50 -0.60 -9.68
C GLU A 10 -28.80 -0.78 -8.85
N ILE A 11 -28.70 -1.49 -7.73
CA ILE A 11 -29.78 -1.61 -6.74
C ILE A 11 -29.51 -0.58 -5.65
N GLY A 12 -29.90 0.66 -5.92
CA GLY A 12 -29.84 1.75 -4.96
C GLY A 12 -30.69 2.94 -5.44
N THR A 13 -31.34 3.58 -4.52
CA THR A 13 -32.33 4.62 -4.75
C THR A 13 -31.82 5.78 -5.62
N ALA A 14 -32.51 6.00 -6.75
CA ALA A 14 -32.66 7.25 -7.45
C ALA A 14 -31.46 7.84 -8.23
N ASN A 15 -30.92 7.11 -9.21
CA ASN A 15 -30.51 7.77 -10.47
C ASN A 15 -30.44 6.71 -11.58
N LYS A 16 -31.49 6.67 -12.39
CA LYS A 16 -31.55 5.77 -13.55
C LYS A 16 -30.69 6.32 -14.66
N HIS A 17 -29.51 5.77 -14.88
CA HIS A 17 -28.80 5.96 -16.13
C HIS A 17 -29.49 5.11 -17.23
N LYS A 18 -30.03 5.75 -18.23
CA LYS A 18 -30.57 5.10 -19.41
C LYS A 18 -29.46 4.83 -20.40
N TYR A 19 -29.03 3.58 -20.51
CA TYR A 19 -28.25 3.12 -21.65
C TYR A 19 -29.20 2.60 -22.73
N THR A 20 -28.96 2.96 -23.99
CA THR A 20 -29.67 2.43 -25.13
C THR A 20 -28.97 1.18 -25.68
N ASN A 21 -29.69 0.39 -26.51
CA ASN A 21 -29.15 -0.87 -27.05
C ASN A 21 -27.89 -0.72 -27.93
N ASP A 22 -27.53 0.49 -28.29
CA ASP A 22 -26.40 0.81 -29.17
C ASP A 22 -25.23 1.48 -28.44
N ASP A 23 -25.34 1.64 -27.12
CA ASP A 23 -24.26 2.23 -26.33
C ASP A 23 -23.14 1.20 -26.12
N ILE A 24 -21.99 1.47 -26.74
CA ILE A 24 -20.77 0.70 -26.52
C ILE A 24 -20.09 1.27 -25.27
N ILE A 25 -20.14 0.51 -24.18
CA ILE A 25 -19.39 0.85 -22.97
C ILE A 25 -17.96 0.41 -23.18
N GLY A 26 -17.10 1.34 -23.61
CA GLY A 26 -15.66 1.12 -23.67
C GLY A 26 -15.03 1.47 -22.31
N PHE A 27 -14.37 0.51 -21.68
CA PHE A 27 -13.51 0.78 -20.55
C PHE A 27 -12.13 1.18 -21.09
N SER A 28 -11.88 2.47 -21.18
CA SER A 28 -10.54 3.00 -21.44
C SER A 28 -10.10 3.76 -20.19
N GLY A 29 -9.19 3.19 -19.45
CA GLY A 29 -8.57 3.83 -18.28
C GLY A 29 -8.41 2.85 -17.13
N GLU A 30 -7.31 2.97 -16.41
CA GLU A 30 -7.05 2.27 -15.17
C GLU A 30 -7.99 2.76 -14.06
N GLY A 31 -9.23 2.35 -14.13
CA GLY A 31 -10.25 2.60 -13.11
C GLY A 31 -10.48 1.32 -12.31
N ILE A 32 -10.07 1.31 -11.05
CA ILE A 32 -10.47 0.26 -10.11
C ILE A 32 -11.97 0.39 -9.89
N ILE A 33 -12.76 -0.51 -10.47
CA ILE A 33 -14.14 -0.68 -10.03
C ILE A 33 -14.08 -1.52 -8.75
N SER A 34 -14.03 -0.88 -7.61
CA SER A 34 -14.29 -1.57 -6.35
C SER A 34 -15.80 -1.81 -6.27
N VAL A 35 -16.22 -3.02 -6.53
CA VAL A 35 -17.60 -3.45 -6.31
C VAL A 35 -17.67 -3.96 -4.87
N ASP A 36 -17.99 -3.05 -3.95
CA ASP A 36 -18.40 -3.43 -2.61
C ASP A 36 -19.80 -4.04 -2.75
N SER A 37 -19.91 -5.37 -2.61
CA SER A 37 -21.16 -6.14 -2.55
C SER A 37 -22.26 -5.74 -3.54
N ALA A 38 -21.99 -5.79 -4.84
CA ALA A 38 -23.02 -5.73 -5.85
C ALA A 38 -23.45 -7.14 -6.25
N GLU A 39 -24.74 -7.41 -6.20
CA GLU A 39 -25.35 -8.61 -6.73
C GLU A 39 -25.45 -8.46 -8.25
N PHE A 40 -24.74 -9.30 -9.02
CA PHE A 40 -24.89 -9.37 -10.47
C PHE A 40 -25.92 -10.45 -10.80
N ALA A 41 -27.03 -10.07 -11.39
CA ALA A 41 -27.98 -11.02 -11.97
C ALA A 41 -27.69 -11.20 -13.46
N LEU A 42 -27.31 -12.39 -13.86
CA LEU A 42 -27.25 -12.78 -15.27
C LEU A 42 -28.66 -13.23 -15.71
N THR A 43 -29.25 -12.52 -16.64
CA THR A 43 -30.49 -12.96 -17.29
C THR A 43 -30.16 -13.41 -18.72
N ASP A 44 -30.70 -14.53 -19.16
CA ASP A 44 -30.65 -14.92 -20.56
C ASP A 44 -31.70 -14.14 -21.39
N SER A 45 -31.72 -14.38 -22.71
CA SER A 45 -32.56 -13.63 -23.65
C SER A 45 -34.06 -13.80 -23.45
N ASP A 46 -34.51 -14.73 -22.61
CA ASP A 46 -35.92 -14.97 -22.27
C ASP A 46 -36.35 -14.37 -20.92
N GLY A 47 -35.43 -13.67 -20.22
CA GLY A 47 -35.70 -12.99 -18.96
C GLY A 47 -35.75 -13.88 -17.74
N THR A 48 -35.38 -15.16 -17.86
CA THR A 48 -35.28 -16.06 -16.71
C THR A 48 -33.98 -15.87 -15.93
N HIS A 49 -34.10 -15.73 -14.61
CA HIS A 49 -32.95 -15.67 -13.73
C HIS A 49 -32.23 -17.04 -13.72
N ARG A 50 -31.01 -17.06 -14.17
CA ARG A 50 -30.11 -18.16 -13.87
C ARG A 50 -29.14 -17.70 -12.79
N ASP A 51 -29.36 -18.27 -11.62
CA ASP A 51 -28.55 -18.25 -10.42
C ASP A 51 -27.92 -16.87 -10.05
N SER A 52 -28.33 -16.36 -8.91
CA SER A 52 -27.60 -15.28 -8.23
C SER A 52 -26.15 -15.71 -8.07
N MET A 53 -25.25 -15.13 -8.87
CA MET A 53 -23.85 -15.17 -8.50
C MET A 53 -23.75 -14.36 -7.20
N THR A 54 -23.70 -15.07 -6.09
CA THR A 54 -23.15 -14.51 -4.88
C THR A 54 -21.75 -14.09 -5.28
N THR A 55 -21.49 -12.79 -5.38
CA THR A 55 -20.14 -12.30 -5.44
C THR A 55 -19.50 -12.74 -4.13
N VAL A 56 -18.84 -13.89 -4.15
CA VAL A 56 -17.82 -14.16 -3.16
C VAL A 56 -16.92 -12.96 -3.32
N GLY A 57 -16.95 -12.06 -2.34
CA GLY A 57 -16.10 -10.88 -2.34
C GLY A 57 -14.68 -11.38 -2.50
N PHE A 58 -14.17 -11.37 -3.71
CA PHE A 58 -12.80 -11.70 -3.99
C PHE A 58 -12.01 -10.46 -3.58
N SER A 59 -11.75 -10.35 -2.29
CA SER A 59 -10.58 -9.64 -1.81
C SER A 59 -9.51 -10.73 -1.72
N PRO A 60 -8.73 -10.93 -2.78
CA PRO A 60 -7.72 -11.96 -2.74
C PRO A 60 -6.72 -11.57 -1.67
N SER A 61 -6.55 -12.43 -0.68
CA SER A 61 -5.50 -12.28 0.31
C SER A 61 -4.16 -12.20 -0.40
N ALA A 62 -3.30 -11.30 0.04
CA ALA A 62 -1.94 -11.25 -0.46
C ALA A 62 -1.28 -12.63 -0.28
N LEU A 63 -0.64 -13.12 -1.32
CA LEU A 63 0.19 -14.31 -1.27
C LEU A 63 1.54 -13.92 -0.67
N THR A 64 1.89 -14.45 0.49
CA THR A 64 3.23 -14.26 1.09
C THR A 64 4.13 -15.41 0.70
N LEU A 65 5.30 -15.12 0.18
CA LEU A 65 6.30 -16.08 -0.25
C LEU A 65 7.66 -15.77 0.39
N ASP A 66 8.35 -16.81 0.81
CA ASP A 66 9.78 -16.73 1.19
C ASP A 66 10.63 -16.75 -0.09
N THR A 67 10.89 -15.58 -0.64
CA THR A 67 11.64 -15.45 -1.89
C THR A 67 13.15 -15.58 -1.71
N THR A 68 13.64 -15.82 -0.48
CA THR A 68 15.02 -16.25 -0.21
C THR A 68 15.21 -17.75 -0.44
N SER A 69 14.13 -18.51 -0.56
CA SER A 69 14.15 -19.96 -0.65
C SER A 69 14.24 -20.45 -2.09
N ALA A 70 15.25 -21.25 -2.42
CA ALA A 70 15.36 -21.92 -3.71
C ALA A 70 14.25 -22.97 -3.97
N SER A 71 13.47 -23.35 -2.96
CA SER A 71 12.27 -24.18 -3.14
C SER A 71 11.06 -23.36 -3.59
N VAL A 72 11.10 -22.04 -3.40
CA VAL A 72 10.05 -21.09 -3.78
C VAL A 72 10.40 -20.39 -5.09
N VAL A 73 11.65 -19.93 -5.22
CA VAL A 73 12.14 -19.23 -6.41
C VAL A 73 13.10 -20.11 -7.18
N SER A 74 12.75 -20.49 -8.39
CA SER A 74 13.62 -21.23 -9.32
C SER A 74 14.16 -20.29 -10.39
N THR A 75 15.41 -19.92 -10.29
CA THR A 75 16.10 -19.10 -11.31
C THR A 75 16.37 -19.86 -12.60
N ALA A 76 16.46 -21.21 -12.55
CA ALA A 76 16.65 -22.03 -13.75
C ALA A 76 15.37 -22.14 -14.62
N ASN A 77 14.21 -22.02 -14.00
CA ASN A 77 12.90 -22.13 -14.67
C ASN A 77 12.14 -20.81 -14.69
N GLU A 78 12.66 -19.75 -14.06
CA GLU A 78 12.01 -18.44 -13.90
C GLU A 78 10.64 -18.55 -13.23
N THR A 79 10.50 -19.38 -12.18
CA THR A 79 9.20 -19.67 -11.55
C THR A 79 9.19 -19.34 -10.08
N PHE A 80 7.99 -18.96 -9.61
CA PHE A 80 7.60 -18.93 -8.20
C PHE A 80 6.73 -20.15 -7.91
N THR A 81 6.97 -20.82 -6.79
CA THR A 81 6.20 -21.97 -6.32
C THR A 81 5.24 -21.57 -5.21
N SER A 82 3.96 -21.87 -5.40
CA SER A 82 2.91 -21.69 -4.39
C SER A 82 1.80 -22.70 -4.65
N THR A 83 1.64 -23.65 -3.74
CA THR A 83 0.68 -24.75 -3.88
C THR A 83 -0.75 -24.23 -4.13
N ALA A 84 -1.37 -24.70 -5.20
CA ALA A 84 -2.74 -24.38 -5.59
C ALA A 84 -3.02 -22.86 -5.64
N HIS A 85 -2.09 -22.08 -6.20
CA HIS A 85 -2.17 -20.59 -6.21
C HIS A 85 -3.42 -20.04 -6.93
N GLY A 86 -4.08 -20.80 -7.77
CA GLY A 86 -5.34 -20.42 -8.43
C GLY A 86 -5.24 -19.36 -9.52
N PHE A 87 -4.05 -18.80 -9.77
CA PHE A 87 -3.88 -17.77 -10.81
C PHE A 87 -4.05 -18.34 -12.21
N VAL A 88 -4.40 -17.44 -13.14
CA VAL A 88 -4.40 -17.68 -14.58
C VAL A 88 -3.49 -16.69 -15.29
N THR A 89 -3.03 -17.02 -16.49
CA THR A 89 -2.20 -16.09 -17.27
C THR A 89 -2.96 -14.80 -17.55
N GLY A 90 -2.28 -13.67 -17.28
CA GLY A 90 -2.85 -12.33 -17.38
C GLY A 90 -3.40 -11.76 -16.07
N ASP A 91 -3.48 -12.54 -14.98
CA ASP A 91 -3.78 -11.99 -13.65
C ASP A 91 -2.70 -10.99 -13.25
N THR A 92 -3.09 -9.98 -12.48
CA THR A 92 -2.19 -8.92 -12.03
C THR A 92 -1.87 -9.07 -10.55
N LEU A 93 -0.60 -8.94 -10.21
CA LEU A 93 -0.09 -9.00 -8.85
C LEU A 93 0.75 -7.75 -8.57
N VAL A 94 0.52 -7.10 -7.43
CA VAL A 94 1.45 -6.08 -6.91
C VAL A 94 2.47 -6.76 -6.03
N TYR A 95 3.74 -6.66 -6.38
CA TYR A 95 4.84 -7.11 -5.53
C TYR A 95 5.13 -6.09 -4.44
N LYS A 96 5.31 -6.58 -3.21
CA LYS A 96 5.81 -5.77 -2.10
C LYS A 96 6.93 -6.53 -1.40
N SER A 97 8.11 -5.92 -1.34
CA SER A 97 9.22 -6.43 -0.55
C SER A 97 8.83 -6.51 0.93
N GLY A 98 9.17 -7.60 1.56
CA GLY A 98 9.06 -7.77 3.01
C GLY A 98 10.17 -7.05 3.78
N ASP A 99 11.28 -6.71 3.12
CA ASP A 99 12.38 -5.96 3.72
C ASP A 99 12.21 -4.45 3.49
N ILE A 100 11.14 -3.89 4.04
CA ILE A 100 10.94 -2.45 4.13
C ILE A 100 11.32 -1.95 5.52
N PHE A 101 11.82 -0.72 5.60
CA PHE A 101 12.16 -0.13 6.89
C PHE A 101 10.93 0.00 7.79
N ASN A 102 10.96 -0.67 8.94
CA ASN A 102 9.91 -0.58 9.93
C ASN A 102 10.24 0.53 10.94
N VAL A 103 9.50 1.64 10.89
CA VAL A 103 9.72 2.82 11.73
C VAL A 103 9.45 2.57 13.22
N VAL A 104 8.64 1.54 13.55
CA VAL A 104 8.32 1.17 14.94
C VAL A 104 9.49 0.44 15.58
N THR A 105 10.09 -0.50 14.85
CA THR A 105 11.24 -1.30 15.34
C THR A 105 12.59 -0.69 14.99
N GLY A 106 12.63 0.27 14.05
CA GLY A 106 13.86 0.88 13.55
C GLY A 106 14.74 -0.09 12.75
N SER A 107 14.15 -1.09 12.11
CA SER A 107 14.87 -2.15 11.39
C SER A 107 14.29 -2.42 10.01
N GLY A 108 15.05 -3.09 9.15
CA GLY A 108 14.71 -3.43 7.77
C GLY A 108 15.09 -2.33 6.77
N GLY A 109 14.92 -2.63 5.50
CA GLY A 109 15.26 -1.74 4.38
C GLY A 109 16.75 -1.59 4.12
N GLY A 110 17.08 -0.81 3.10
CA GLY A 110 18.44 -0.46 2.75
C GLY A 110 19.04 0.61 3.67
N THR A 111 20.19 1.15 3.27
CA THR A 111 20.87 2.20 4.06
C THR A 111 20.07 3.49 4.09
N SER A 112 19.67 3.93 5.26
CA SER A 112 18.96 5.20 5.48
C SER A 112 19.79 6.39 5.05
N ARG A 113 19.17 7.34 4.40
CA ARG A 113 19.78 8.57 3.89
C ARG A 113 19.21 9.77 4.65
N THR A 114 20.06 10.45 5.41
CA THR A 114 19.66 11.64 6.17
C THR A 114 19.57 12.84 5.25
N VAL A 115 18.48 13.60 5.38
CA VAL A 115 18.17 14.77 4.56
C VAL A 115 17.70 15.91 5.46
N ASP A 116 18.34 17.09 5.35
CA ASP A 116 17.88 18.29 6.04
C ASP A 116 16.66 18.88 5.33
N THR A 117 15.46 18.45 5.74
CA THR A 117 14.22 18.90 5.13
C THR A 117 13.77 20.30 5.60
N THR A 118 14.52 20.97 6.47
CA THR A 118 14.26 22.36 6.88
C THR A 118 14.95 23.37 5.96
N SER A 119 15.90 22.93 5.13
CA SER A 119 16.71 23.81 4.30
C SER A 119 16.07 24.05 2.93
N ASN A 120 15.91 25.32 2.56
CA ASN A 120 15.43 25.72 1.25
C ASN A 120 16.47 25.48 0.10
N SER A 121 17.72 25.17 0.45
CA SER A 121 18.72 24.69 -0.51
C SER A 121 18.59 23.19 -0.80
N VAL A 122 17.86 22.47 0.04
CA VAL A 122 17.62 21.02 -0.07
C VAL A 122 16.22 20.75 -0.58
N VAL A 123 15.20 21.41 -0.03
CA VAL A 123 13.79 21.25 -0.45
C VAL A 123 13.36 22.47 -1.24
N SER A 124 12.96 22.28 -2.48
CA SER A 124 12.37 23.33 -3.32
C SER A 124 10.86 23.08 -3.45
N ALA A 125 10.08 23.86 -2.74
CA ALA A 125 8.61 23.85 -2.85
C ALA A 125 8.11 24.35 -4.23
N ALA A 126 8.88 25.16 -4.93
CA ALA A 126 8.49 25.65 -6.26
C ALA A 126 8.63 24.59 -7.35
N ASN A 127 9.45 23.57 -7.14
CA ASN A 127 9.74 22.52 -8.11
C ASN A 127 9.40 21.11 -7.57
N ASP A 128 8.95 21.00 -6.33
CA ASP A 128 8.67 19.73 -5.62
C ASP A 128 9.89 18.79 -5.63
N THR A 129 11.08 19.35 -5.40
CA THR A 129 12.33 18.60 -5.46
C THR A 129 13.03 18.55 -4.12
N ILE A 130 13.75 17.44 -3.92
CA ILE A 130 14.71 17.26 -2.83
C ILE A 130 16.10 17.11 -3.45
N VAL A 131 17.06 17.98 -3.05
CA VAL A 131 18.42 18.02 -3.58
C VAL A 131 19.40 17.66 -2.49
N GLN A 132 20.04 16.50 -2.60
CA GLN A 132 21.07 16.10 -1.65
C GLN A 132 22.01 15.04 -2.24
N ALA A 133 23.31 15.21 -2.02
CA ALA A 133 24.32 14.33 -2.59
C ALA A 133 24.19 12.86 -2.15
N ASN A 134 23.69 12.60 -0.93
CA ASN A 134 23.54 11.23 -0.41
C ASN A 134 22.30 10.49 -0.91
N ILE A 135 21.43 11.10 -1.70
CA ILE A 135 20.31 10.43 -2.38
C ILE A 135 20.68 10.02 -3.82
N SER A 136 21.93 10.25 -4.24
CA SER A 136 22.44 9.75 -5.51
C SER A 136 22.34 8.22 -5.59
N GLY A 137 22.11 7.69 -6.79
CA GLY A 137 22.01 6.26 -7.04
C GLY A 137 20.63 5.64 -6.74
N LEU A 138 19.63 6.44 -6.36
CA LEU A 138 18.24 6.02 -6.39
C LEU A 138 17.69 6.15 -7.81
N SER A 139 17.08 5.08 -8.30
CA SER A 139 16.49 5.05 -9.64
C SER A 139 15.01 5.44 -9.59
N GLU A 140 14.48 5.83 -10.74
CA GLU A 140 13.03 6.01 -10.90
C GLU A 140 12.28 4.73 -10.50
N GLY A 141 11.19 4.88 -9.73
CA GLY A 141 10.42 3.78 -9.20
C GLY A 141 10.96 3.20 -7.88
N THR A 142 12.21 3.50 -7.47
CA THR A 142 12.72 3.03 -6.16
C THR A 142 11.79 3.47 -5.03
N ALA A 143 11.32 2.53 -4.23
CA ALA A 143 10.51 2.81 -3.05
C ALA A 143 11.40 3.24 -1.87
N VAL A 144 10.97 4.27 -1.14
CA VAL A 144 11.65 4.80 0.05
C VAL A 144 10.65 5.04 1.17
N VAL A 145 11.00 4.66 2.40
CA VAL A 145 10.21 5.01 3.59
C VAL A 145 10.73 6.33 4.15
N TYR A 146 9.85 7.31 4.30
CA TYR A 146 10.19 8.59 4.92
C TYR A 146 10.02 8.55 6.42
N ASN A 147 11.04 9.00 7.17
CA ASN A 147 11.02 9.10 8.63
C ASN A 147 11.27 10.52 9.08
N ALA A 148 10.25 11.14 9.64
CA ALA A 148 10.37 12.44 10.30
C ALA A 148 11.09 12.29 11.64
N ALA A 149 12.21 12.98 11.82
CA ALA A 149 12.93 13.05 13.10
C ALA A 149 12.29 14.06 14.05
N GLY A 150 11.66 15.12 13.51
CA GLY A 150 11.01 16.18 14.27
C GLY A 150 9.78 15.70 15.04
N SER A 151 9.42 16.45 16.08
CA SER A 151 8.25 16.18 16.91
C SER A 151 7.51 17.50 17.23
N GLY A 152 6.19 17.39 17.28
CA GLY A 152 5.30 18.46 17.74
C GLY A 152 5.15 18.50 19.26
N SER A 153 4.14 19.20 19.74
CA SER A 153 3.83 19.28 21.18
C SER A 153 3.17 17.99 21.67
N ALA A 154 3.61 17.49 22.81
CA ALA A 154 3.03 16.30 23.43
C ALA A 154 1.58 16.56 23.90
N VAL A 155 0.71 15.58 23.68
CA VAL A 155 -0.65 15.53 24.19
C VAL A 155 -0.69 14.57 25.38
N THR A 156 -1.05 15.07 26.56
CA THR A 156 -1.20 14.25 27.77
C THR A 156 -2.56 13.57 27.76
N VAL A 157 -2.58 12.26 27.92
CA VAL A 157 -3.80 11.44 27.82
C VAL A 157 -3.88 10.46 28.98
N ASP A 158 -5.07 10.34 29.57
CA ASP A 158 -5.35 9.29 30.54
C ASP A 158 -5.51 7.94 29.85
N THR A 159 -4.55 7.06 30.04
CA THR A 159 -4.55 5.71 29.46
C THR A 159 -4.96 4.62 30.45
N THR A 160 -5.48 4.97 31.64
CA THR A 160 -5.82 3.99 32.69
C THR A 160 -7.02 3.12 32.35
N ALA A 161 -7.91 3.56 31.45
CA ALA A 161 -9.16 2.89 31.15
C ALA A 161 -9.54 2.90 29.65
N PRO A 162 -8.69 2.40 28.73
CA PRO A 162 -9.09 2.26 27.34
C PRO A 162 -10.25 1.25 27.22
N SER A 163 -11.21 1.52 26.34
CA SER A 163 -12.34 0.66 26.06
C SER A 163 -12.43 0.35 24.58
N ASN A 164 -12.56 -0.93 24.21
CA ASN A 164 -12.60 -1.37 22.82
C ASN A 164 -11.39 -0.90 21.98
N ASN A 165 -10.21 -0.88 22.58
CA ASN A 165 -8.97 -0.35 21.99
C ASN A 165 -9.02 1.16 21.68
N ILE A 166 -9.96 1.90 22.29
CA ILE A 166 -10.12 3.34 22.14
C ILE A 166 -9.45 4.03 23.32
N ILE A 167 -8.61 5.02 23.03
CA ILE A 167 -8.05 5.97 23.97
C ILE A 167 -8.85 7.26 23.85
N THR A 168 -9.33 7.79 24.97
CA THR A 168 -10.18 9.00 25.01
C THR A 168 -9.46 10.15 25.71
N HIS A 169 -9.47 11.33 25.11
CA HIS A 169 -8.94 12.57 25.66
C HIS A 169 -10.08 13.50 26.10
N SER A 170 -9.86 14.30 27.13
CA SER A 170 -10.89 15.19 27.68
C SER A 170 -11.28 16.34 26.74
N SER A 171 -10.39 16.74 25.85
CA SER A 171 -10.58 17.78 24.82
C SER A 171 -10.18 17.24 23.45
N ALA A 172 -10.31 18.05 22.40
CA ALA A 172 -9.84 17.65 21.06
C ALA A 172 -8.34 17.36 21.09
N HIS A 173 -7.96 16.15 20.61
CA HIS A 173 -6.55 15.72 20.60
C HIS A 173 -5.75 16.26 19.40
N GLY A 174 -6.42 16.74 18.34
CA GLY A 174 -5.79 17.36 17.16
C GLY A 174 -5.17 16.39 16.17
N PHE A 175 -5.20 15.08 16.43
CA PHE A 175 -4.65 14.08 15.51
C PHE A 175 -5.61 13.75 14.38
N SER A 176 -5.04 13.32 13.24
CA SER A 176 -5.71 12.75 12.08
C SER A 176 -5.34 11.28 11.90
N THR A 177 -6.15 10.52 11.18
CA THR A 177 -5.80 9.14 10.81
C THR A 177 -4.53 9.15 9.95
N GLY A 178 -3.56 8.31 10.32
CA GLY A 178 -2.24 8.22 9.68
C GLY A 178 -1.15 9.05 10.40
N ASP A 179 -1.53 9.96 11.30
CA ASP A 179 -0.52 10.70 12.08
C ASP A 179 0.31 9.73 12.93
N ALA A 180 1.62 9.89 12.89
CA ALA A 180 2.54 9.15 13.72
C ALA A 180 2.73 9.86 15.07
N VAL A 181 2.62 9.11 16.16
CA VAL A 181 2.78 9.62 17.53
C VAL A 181 3.76 8.74 18.30
N THR A 182 4.67 9.37 19.04
CA THR A 182 5.52 8.64 20.00
C THR A 182 4.77 8.53 21.33
N TYR A 183 4.51 7.31 21.78
CA TYR A 183 3.93 7.04 23.08
C TYR A 183 5.02 7.12 24.16
N THR A 184 4.78 7.87 25.22
CA THR A 184 5.66 7.94 26.40
C THR A 184 4.84 7.66 27.65
N ALA A 185 5.18 6.57 28.32
CA ALA A 185 4.56 6.17 29.57
C ALA A 185 5.14 6.99 30.73
N ALA A 186 4.28 7.55 31.57
CA ALA A 186 4.68 8.24 32.78
C ALA A 186 5.09 7.26 33.91
N GLY A 187 4.77 5.99 33.73
CA GLY A 187 5.10 4.90 34.65
C GLY A 187 5.24 3.59 33.88
N THR A 188 4.50 2.57 34.28
CA THR A 188 4.42 1.31 33.50
C THR A 188 3.55 1.55 32.26
N ALA A 189 4.06 1.17 31.10
CA ALA A 189 3.34 1.35 29.84
C ALA A 189 1.99 0.63 29.85
N LEU A 190 0.99 1.25 29.21
CA LEU A 190 -0.31 0.62 28.96
C LEU A 190 -0.11 -0.73 28.26
N THR A 191 -0.78 -1.78 28.74
CA THR A 191 -0.66 -3.11 28.14
C THR A 191 -1.15 -3.10 26.69
N GLY A 192 -0.27 -3.53 25.79
CA GLY A 192 -0.40 -3.43 24.34
C GLY A 192 0.49 -2.36 23.70
N LEU A 193 1.07 -1.45 24.51
CA LEU A 193 2.02 -0.44 24.05
C LEU A 193 3.41 -0.63 24.67
N THR A 194 4.41 -0.16 23.96
CA THR A 194 5.81 -0.10 24.41
C THR A 194 6.22 1.34 24.57
N ASN A 195 6.86 1.68 25.69
CA ASN A 195 7.36 3.03 25.96
C ASN A 195 8.35 3.49 24.88
N SER A 196 8.30 4.77 24.54
CA SER A 196 9.16 5.42 23.52
C SER A 196 9.02 4.84 22.10
N THR A 197 7.89 4.20 21.83
CA THR A 197 7.59 3.61 20.50
C THR A 197 6.66 4.52 19.71
N VAL A 198 6.89 4.56 18.39
CA VAL A 198 6.03 5.28 17.45
C VAL A 198 4.83 4.40 17.09
N TYR A 199 3.65 4.97 17.11
CA TYR A 199 2.38 4.37 16.68
C TYR A 199 1.68 5.28 15.70
N PHE A 200 0.70 4.73 14.97
CA PHE A 200 -0.07 5.48 13.98
C PHE A 200 -1.52 5.60 14.42
N VAL A 201 -2.02 6.81 14.40
CA VAL A 201 -3.37 7.14 14.86
C VAL A 201 -4.43 6.65 13.88
N VAL A 202 -5.48 6.07 14.41
CA VAL A 202 -6.76 5.84 13.73
C VAL A 202 -7.79 6.68 14.47
N LYS A 203 -8.11 7.84 13.91
CA LYS A 203 -9.06 8.79 14.51
C LYS A 203 -10.46 8.18 14.54
N VAL A 204 -11.09 8.18 15.71
CA VAL A 204 -12.51 7.79 15.86
C VAL A 204 -13.38 9.04 15.83
N ASP A 205 -13.03 10.06 16.63
CA ASP A 205 -13.62 11.38 16.65
C ASP A 205 -12.58 12.43 17.15
N ASP A 206 -13.01 13.66 17.46
CA ASP A 206 -12.07 14.71 17.89
C ASP A 206 -11.44 14.44 19.26
N LYS A 207 -12.02 13.56 20.07
CA LYS A 207 -11.55 13.24 21.42
C LYS A 207 -11.08 11.80 21.57
N SER A 208 -11.26 10.97 20.56
CA SER A 208 -11.03 9.53 20.64
C SER A 208 -10.25 9.00 19.46
N PHE A 209 -9.30 8.11 19.73
CA PHE A 209 -8.49 7.48 18.71
C PHE A 209 -8.12 6.04 19.08
N LYS A 210 -7.73 5.27 18.09
CA LYS A 210 -7.08 3.96 18.21
C LYS A 210 -5.68 4.06 17.65
N LEU A 211 -4.90 3.00 17.82
CA LEU A 211 -3.51 2.93 17.36
C LEU A 211 -3.27 1.73 16.45
N ALA A 212 -2.36 1.89 15.52
CA ALA A 212 -1.87 0.86 14.62
C ALA A 212 -0.33 0.85 14.61
N ASN A 213 0.28 -0.26 14.14
CA ASN A 213 1.74 -0.43 14.12
C ASN A 213 2.41 0.15 12.86
N SER A 214 1.66 0.55 11.83
CA SER A 214 2.21 1.18 10.63
C SER A 214 1.22 2.17 10.04
N TYR A 215 1.71 3.03 9.14
CA TYR A 215 0.88 3.95 8.37
C TYR A 215 -0.20 3.19 7.58
N GLU A 216 0.18 2.11 6.88
CA GLU A 216 -0.72 1.29 6.07
C GLU A 216 -1.79 0.61 6.93
N ASN A 217 -1.42 0.13 8.13
CA ASN A 217 -2.35 -0.48 9.08
C ASN A 217 -3.36 0.54 9.63
N ALA A 218 -2.96 1.81 9.75
CA ALA A 218 -3.85 2.88 10.20
C ALA A 218 -4.78 3.37 9.08
N THR A 219 -4.29 3.47 7.84
CA THR A 219 -4.99 4.13 6.73
C THR A 219 -5.59 3.15 5.72
N GLY A 220 -5.22 1.88 5.78
CA GLY A 220 -5.70 0.84 4.87
C GLY A 220 -7.20 0.62 4.92
N LYS A 221 -7.77 0.06 3.87
CA LYS A 221 -9.20 -0.27 3.76
C LYS A 221 -9.67 -1.18 4.92
N THR A 222 -8.81 -2.10 5.35
CA THR A 222 -9.00 -2.91 6.58
C THR A 222 -7.91 -2.51 7.56
N GLN A 223 -8.29 -1.76 8.58
CA GLN A 223 -7.35 -1.29 9.59
C GLN A 223 -6.94 -2.41 10.54
N SER A 224 -5.64 -2.49 10.86
CA SER A 224 -5.11 -3.42 11.86
C SER A 224 -4.81 -2.66 13.16
N ILE A 225 -5.71 -2.78 14.13
CA ILE A 225 -5.70 -2.02 15.39
C ILE A 225 -4.94 -2.80 16.46
N ILE A 226 -4.12 -2.10 17.25
CA ILE A 226 -3.45 -2.65 18.41
C ILE A 226 -4.47 -3.00 19.49
N SER A 227 -4.36 -4.21 20.03
CA SER A 227 -5.17 -4.63 21.17
C SER A 227 -4.65 -3.99 22.46
N LEU A 228 -5.49 -3.23 23.13
CA LEU A 228 -5.19 -2.56 24.39
C LEU A 228 -5.96 -3.24 25.52
N THR A 229 -5.29 -3.43 26.66
CA THR A 229 -5.91 -3.91 27.88
C THR A 229 -5.80 -2.84 28.96
N ALA A 230 -6.90 -2.56 29.68
CA ALA A 230 -6.96 -1.57 30.76
C ALA A 230 -6.18 -2.04 31.99
N THR A 231 -4.90 -2.32 31.80
CA THR A 231 -3.95 -2.66 32.87
C THR A 231 -2.69 -1.83 32.67
N ASN A 232 -2.09 -1.41 33.78
CA ASN A 232 -1.02 -0.41 33.75
C ASN A 232 -1.53 0.92 33.14
N GLY A 233 -0.72 1.67 32.42
CA GLY A 233 -1.08 2.98 31.93
C GLY A 233 -1.13 4.04 33.05
N SER A 234 -1.24 5.30 32.67
CA SER A 234 -1.25 6.41 33.60
C SER A 234 -2.16 7.55 33.11
N ALA A 235 -2.69 8.33 34.03
CA ALA A 235 -3.44 9.55 33.71
C ALA A 235 -2.57 10.65 33.07
N THR A 236 -1.25 10.46 33.05
CA THR A 236 -0.26 11.45 32.55
C THR A 236 0.64 10.87 31.46
N ASP A 237 0.24 9.77 30.83
CA ASP A 237 0.92 9.29 29.61
C ASP A 237 0.82 10.33 28.49
N THR A 238 1.79 10.34 27.59
CA THR A 238 1.79 11.31 26.50
C THR A 238 1.90 10.65 25.15
N PHE A 239 1.27 11.31 24.16
CA PHE A 239 1.42 11.03 22.73
C PHE A 239 1.99 12.27 22.06
N THR A 240 3.21 12.17 21.54
CA THR A 240 3.92 13.27 20.90
C THR A 240 3.88 13.06 19.38
N PRO A 241 3.17 13.90 18.61
CA PRO A 241 3.09 13.73 17.16
C PRO A 241 4.46 13.96 16.52
N LYS A 242 4.76 13.21 15.46
CA LYS A 242 5.87 13.52 14.56
C LYS A 242 5.54 14.79 13.78
N ALA A 243 6.58 15.52 13.39
CA ALA A 243 6.48 16.76 12.61
C ALA A 243 7.13 16.52 11.22
N PRO A 244 6.45 15.84 10.30
CA PRO A 244 6.99 15.58 8.97
C PRO A 244 7.10 16.87 8.13
N LEU A 245 7.93 16.83 7.08
CA LEU A 245 7.89 17.81 6.02
C LEU A 245 6.48 17.85 5.42
N SER A 246 5.93 19.04 5.21
CA SER A 246 4.60 19.20 4.61
C SER A 246 4.54 18.57 3.21
N GLY A 247 3.51 17.80 2.95
CA GLY A 247 3.35 16.91 1.80
C GLY A 247 3.72 15.46 2.11
N LEU A 248 4.48 15.19 3.19
CA LEU A 248 4.90 13.83 3.54
C LEU A 248 4.27 13.36 4.85
N GLN A 249 4.27 12.04 5.05
CA GLN A 249 3.81 11.39 6.27
C GLN A 249 4.91 10.47 6.82
N HIS A 250 5.17 10.53 8.12
CA HIS A 250 6.13 9.64 8.77
C HIS A 250 5.74 8.18 8.58
N GLY A 251 6.69 7.33 8.22
CA GLY A 251 6.48 5.89 8.05
C GLY A 251 5.79 5.47 6.74
N ARG A 252 5.39 6.42 5.90
CA ARG A 252 4.79 6.13 4.60
C ARG A 252 5.87 5.82 3.56
N THR A 253 5.57 4.86 2.68
CA THR A 253 6.38 4.56 1.50
C THR A 253 6.04 5.52 0.37
N TYR A 254 7.09 6.10 -0.24
CA TYR A 254 7.05 6.94 -1.42
C TYR A 254 7.94 6.35 -2.51
N TYR A 255 7.78 6.84 -3.74
CA TYR A 255 8.52 6.34 -4.89
C TYR A 255 9.31 7.45 -5.55
N ILE A 256 10.55 7.19 -5.89
CA ILE A 256 11.42 8.15 -6.58
C ILE A 256 10.87 8.42 -7.98
N ALA A 257 10.57 9.68 -8.26
CA ALA A 257 10.11 10.16 -9.55
C ALA A 257 11.12 11.17 -10.10
N ASP A 258 11.24 11.22 -11.43
CA ASP A 258 12.04 12.22 -12.17
C ASP A 258 13.43 12.50 -11.53
N PRO A 259 14.30 11.45 -11.37
CA PRO A 259 15.64 11.67 -10.85
C PRO A 259 16.44 12.46 -11.87
N SER A 260 16.64 13.76 -11.63
CA SER A 260 17.46 14.60 -12.48
C SER A 260 18.89 14.70 -11.94
N GLY A 261 19.82 14.07 -12.65
CA GLY A 261 21.23 14.02 -12.24
C GLY A 261 21.47 13.11 -11.04
N SER A 262 22.57 13.31 -10.33
CA SER A 262 23.03 12.43 -9.25
C SER A 262 22.53 12.82 -7.84
N SER A 263 21.78 13.92 -7.71
CA SER A 263 21.47 14.50 -6.40
C SER A 263 20.08 15.13 -6.26
N THR A 264 19.24 15.07 -7.30
CA THR A 264 17.90 15.67 -7.28
C THR A 264 16.86 14.60 -7.54
N ILE A 265 15.85 14.52 -6.67
CA ILE A 265 14.70 13.61 -6.82
C ILE A 265 13.39 14.37 -6.60
N LYS A 266 12.32 13.83 -7.14
CA LYS A 266 10.94 14.09 -6.74
C LYS A 266 10.34 12.82 -6.13
N LEU A 267 9.22 12.95 -5.45
CA LEU A 267 8.52 11.84 -4.82
C LEU A 267 7.12 11.68 -5.38
N ALA A 268 6.66 10.45 -5.50
CA ALA A 268 5.29 10.10 -5.88
C ALA A 268 4.67 9.16 -4.87
N GLU A 269 3.33 9.04 -4.88
CA GLU A 269 2.59 8.20 -3.94
C GLU A 269 2.57 6.71 -4.33
N SER A 270 2.80 6.41 -5.60
CA SER A 270 2.81 5.03 -6.11
C SER A 270 3.92 4.82 -7.14
N PHE A 271 4.28 3.56 -7.37
CA PHE A 271 5.22 3.17 -8.43
C PHE A 271 4.73 3.66 -9.81
N SER A 272 3.43 3.49 -10.10
CA SER A 272 2.84 3.92 -11.38
C SER A 272 2.85 5.44 -11.56
N ASP A 273 2.67 6.22 -10.49
CA ASP A 273 2.76 7.68 -10.56
C ASP A 273 4.20 8.15 -10.77
N ALA A 274 5.16 7.47 -10.14
CA ALA A 274 6.58 7.78 -10.27
C ALA A 274 7.10 7.53 -11.69
N THR A 275 6.70 6.40 -12.29
CA THR A 275 7.21 5.91 -13.60
C THR A 275 6.31 6.27 -14.78
N ALA A 276 5.27 7.09 -14.57
CA ALA A 276 4.43 7.61 -15.65
C ALA A 276 5.23 8.52 -16.59
N SER A 277 4.87 8.56 -17.87
CA SER A 277 5.50 9.46 -18.86
C SER A 277 5.49 10.96 -18.46
N THR A 278 4.55 11.33 -17.61
CA THR A 278 4.53 12.57 -16.83
C THR A 278 4.26 12.16 -15.38
N ALA A 279 5.30 12.15 -14.57
CA ALA A 279 5.22 11.73 -13.18
C ALA A 279 4.24 12.62 -12.39
N ARG A 280 3.42 11.98 -11.53
CA ARG A 280 2.56 12.68 -10.58
C ARG A 280 3.30 12.79 -9.26
N VAL A 281 3.86 13.97 -9.04
CA VAL A 281 4.71 14.23 -7.88
C VAL A 281 3.94 14.84 -6.73
N ILE A 282 4.46 14.66 -5.52
CA ILE A 282 3.91 15.21 -4.29
C ILE A 282 4.25 16.70 -4.21
N ASP A 283 3.24 17.50 -3.91
CA ASP A 283 3.40 18.93 -3.60
C ASP A 283 4.09 19.09 -2.23
N LEU A 284 5.30 19.63 -2.22
CA LEU A 284 6.11 19.83 -1.03
C LEU A 284 6.03 21.30 -0.59
N ALA A 285 5.83 21.51 0.70
CA ALA A 285 5.95 22.86 1.28
C ALA A 285 7.05 22.89 2.35
N LEU A 286 7.83 23.97 2.39
CA LEU A 286 8.92 24.15 3.35
C LEU A 286 8.34 24.54 4.73
N SER A 287 7.62 23.60 5.35
CA SER A 287 7.10 23.70 6.70
C SER A 287 7.11 22.31 7.37
N GLY A 288 7.30 22.26 8.66
CA GLY A 288 7.64 21.01 9.35
C GLY A 288 9.05 20.54 8.99
N GLY A 289 9.24 19.23 9.01
CA GLY A 289 10.53 18.64 8.72
C GLY A 289 11.57 18.79 9.81
N ASN A 290 12.75 18.21 9.59
CA ASN A 290 13.88 18.25 10.51
C ASN A 290 15.20 18.04 9.77
N SER A 291 16.31 18.56 10.32
CA SER A 291 17.65 18.38 9.72
C SER A 291 18.16 16.92 9.76
N SER A 292 17.46 16.05 10.44
CA SER A 292 17.78 14.62 10.60
C SER A 292 16.69 13.69 10.04
N ASP A 293 15.81 14.19 9.19
CA ASP A 293 14.83 13.36 8.50
C ASP A 293 15.55 12.34 7.61
N THR A 294 14.95 11.17 7.44
CA THR A 294 15.58 10.12 6.64
C THR A 294 14.65 9.56 5.58
N PHE A 295 15.27 9.13 4.47
CA PHE A 295 14.66 8.27 3.45
C PHE A 295 15.40 6.94 3.44
N THR A 296 14.69 5.86 3.68
CA THR A 296 15.26 4.50 3.70
C THR A 296 14.70 3.71 2.52
N PRO A 297 15.54 3.35 1.52
CA PRO A 297 15.08 2.53 0.39
C PRO A 297 14.60 1.16 0.84
N THR A 298 13.64 0.57 0.13
CA THR A 298 13.35 -0.86 0.25
C THR A 298 14.52 -1.69 -0.28
N VAL A 299 14.64 -2.93 0.18
CA VAL A 299 15.50 -3.94 -0.43
C VAL A 299 14.61 -4.94 -1.15
N ASP A 300 14.57 -4.84 -2.45
CA ASP A 300 13.69 -5.64 -3.30
C ASP A 300 14.43 -6.88 -3.79
N MET A 301 13.70 -7.95 -4.09
CA MET A 301 14.24 -9.08 -4.83
C MET A 301 14.79 -8.60 -6.18
N THR A 302 15.95 -9.10 -6.60
CA THR A 302 16.53 -8.74 -7.92
C THR A 302 15.52 -9.00 -9.05
N ALA A 303 15.43 -8.06 -9.98
CA ALA A 303 14.46 -8.00 -11.07
C ALA A 303 13.02 -7.65 -10.68
N MET A 304 12.76 -7.35 -9.41
CA MET A 304 11.46 -6.90 -8.92
C MET A 304 11.57 -5.48 -8.36
N ASP A 305 10.48 -4.73 -8.43
CA ASP A 305 10.38 -3.39 -7.86
C ASP A 305 9.20 -3.35 -6.88
N HIS A 306 9.42 -2.86 -5.66
CA HIS A 306 8.35 -2.68 -4.67
C HIS A 306 7.21 -1.81 -5.21
N GLY A 307 5.98 -2.25 -5.06
CA GLY A 307 4.78 -1.53 -5.52
C GLY A 307 4.49 -1.66 -7.01
N ARG A 308 5.35 -2.30 -7.79
CA ARG A 308 5.11 -2.53 -9.21
C ARG A 308 4.07 -3.63 -9.43
N THR A 309 3.25 -3.43 -10.46
CA THR A 309 2.31 -4.45 -10.94
C THR A 309 3.00 -5.36 -11.95
N TYR A 310 2.85 -6.66 -11.73
CA TYR A 310 3.30 -7.72 -12.63
C TYR A 310 2.12 -8.55 -13.14
N TYR A 311 2.31 -9.23 -14.26
CA TYR A 311 1.30 -10.07 -14.90
C TYR A 311 1.72 -11.54 -14.80
N VAL A 312 0.81 -12.38 -14.35
CA VAL A 312 1.05 -13.80 -14.18
C VAL A 312 1.16 -14.51 -15.54
N ILE A 313 2.13 -15.40 -15.67
CA ILE A 313 2.18 -16.46 -16.66
C ILE A 313 1.99 -17.77 -15.89
N LYS A 314 0.82 -18.39 -16.01
CA LYS A 314 0.56 -19.66 -15.34
C LYS A 314 1.40 -20.77 -16.00
N ASN A 315 2.25 -21.42 -15.20
CA ASN A 315 3.01 -22.58 -15.64
C ASN A 315 2.20 -23.88 -15.40
N ASP A 316 1.77 -24.10 -14.14
CA ASP A 316 0.92 -25.24 -13.76
C ASP A 316 0.01 -24.87 -12.56
N ALA A 317 -0.44 -25.85 -11.74
CA ALA A 317 -1.29 -25.59 -10.59
C ALA A 317 -0.55 -24.94 -9.41
N ASP A 318 0.76 -25.22 -9.31
CA ASP A 318 1.58 -24.88 -8.14
C ASP A 318 2.70 -23.88 -8.48
N THR A 319 2.91 -23.58 -9.80
CA THR A 319 3.97 -22.68 -10.23
C THR A 319 3.50 -21.64 -11.23
N PHE A 320 4.04 -20.43 -11.12
CA PHE A 320 3.79 -19.34 -12.05
C PHE A 320 5.07 -18.54 -12.32
N LYS A 321 5.08 -17.81 -13.43
CA LYS A 321 6.08 -16.81 -13.78
C LYS A 321 5.45 -15.44 -13.81
N LEU A 322 6.27 -14.40 -13.86
CA LEU A 322 5.83 -13.02 -13.92
C LEU A 322 6.35 -12.31 -15.18
N ALA A 323 5.57 -11.40 -15.68
CA ALA A 323 5.91 -10.50 -16.78
C ALA A 323 5.62 -9.04 -16.40
N THR A 324 6.30 -8.10 -17.05
CA THR A 324 6.13 -6.66 -16.77
C THR A 324 4.93 -6.04 -17.50
N THR A 325 4.38 -6.73 -18.49
CA THR A 325 3.20 -6.28 -19.26
C THR A 325 2.28 -7.45 -19.56
N LEU A 326 0.98 -7.17 -19.78
CA LEU A 326 0.01 -8.16 -20.20
C LEU A 326 0.41 -8.80 -21.55
N SER A 327 0.93 -8.02 -22.49
CA SER A 327 1.40 -8.52 -23.78
C SER A 327 2.51 -9.55 -23.62
N ASN A 328 3.49 -9.28 -22.76
CA ASN A 328 4.55 -10.22 -22.44
C ASN A 328 4.02 -11.48 -21.76
N ALA A 329 3.06 -11.34 -20.83
CA ALA A 329 2.46 -12.50 -20.17
C ALA A 329 1.73 -13.41 -21.16
N VAL A 330 0.95 -12.85 -22.08
CA VAL A 330 0.26 -13.61 -23.13
C VAL A 330 1.24 -14.25 -24.11
N ALA A 331 2.36 -13.57 -24.42
CA ALA A 331 3.43 -14.09 -25.27
C ALA A 331 4.34 -15.13 -24.57
N GLY A 332 4.19 -15.32 -23.25
CA GLY A 332 5.04 -16.20 -22.45
C GLY A 332 6.43 -15.62 -22.15
N THR A 333 6.63 -14.31 -22.36
CA THR A 333 7.89 -13.61 -22.06
C THR A 333 7.90 -13.17 -20.59
N ASN A 334 8.68 -13.84 -19.76
CA ASN A 334 8.80 -13.57 -18.33
C ASN A 334 9.97 -12.63 -17.98
N ILE A 335 9.99 -12.14 -16.72
CA ILE A 335 11.16 -11.49 -16.14
C ILE A 335 12.27 -12.53 -15.88
N ASP A 336 13.51 -12.08 -15.88
CA ASP A 336 14.70 -12.90 -15.62
C ASP A 336 15.00 -12.88 -14.11
N LEU A 337 14.82 -14.01 -13.43
CA LEU A 337 15.07 -14.19 -12.00
C LEU A 337 16.51 -14.69 -11.80
N THR A 338 17.41 -13.79 -11.50
CA THR A 338 18.85 -14.11 -11.38
C THR A 338 19.25 -14.66 -10.01
N ALA A 339 18.44 -14.42 -8.98
CA ALA A 339 18.73 -14.85 -7.60
C ALA A 339 17.44 -15.09 -6.82
N ALA A 340 17.50 -15.91 -5.78
CA ALA A 340 16.48 -16.02 -4.72
C ALA A 340 16.96 -15.17 -3.54
N ASP A 341 16.91 -13.85 -3.68
CA ASP A 341 17.56 -12.88 -2.79
C ASP A 341 16.58 -11.86 -2.20
N GLY A 342 15.27 -12.14 -2.27
CA GLY A 342 14.24 -11.28 -1.69
C GLY A 342 14.15 -11.40 -0.18
N HIS A 343 12.94 -11.46 0.37
CA HIS A 343 12.70 -11.55 1.81
C HIS A 343 11.69 -12.68 2.14
N ALA A 344 11.79 -13.25 3.36
CA ALA A 344 10.90 -14.34 3.80
C ALA A 344 9.42 -13.95 3.91
N SER A 345 9.11 -12.66 3.85
CA SER A 345 7.75 -12.10 3.88
C SER A 345 7.42 -11.25 2.67
N ASP A 346 8.05 -11.48 1.54
CA ASP A 346 7.65 -10.85 0.28
C ASP A 346 6.20 -11.19 -0.04
N SER A 347 5.46 -10.22 -0.54
CA SER A 347 4.03 -10.40 -0.81
C SER A 347 3.64 -10.03 -2.23
N PHE A 348 2.70 -10.82 -2.75
CA PHE A 348 2.10 -10.65 -4.07
C PHE A 348 0.61 -10.45 -3.86
N THR A 349 0.14 -9.23 -4.00
CA THR A 349 -1.26 -8.88 -3.80
C THR A 349 -1.98 -8.88 -5.14
N PRO A 350 -2.93 -9.81 -5.38
CA PRO A 350 -3.72 -9.77 -6.58
C PRO A 350 -4.54 -8.47 -6.65
N LEU A 351 -4.50 -7.80 -7.81
CA LEU A 351 -5.42 -6.70 -8.07
C LEU A 351 -6.77 -7.30 -8.47
N SER A 352 -7.83 -6.89 -7.77
CA SER A 352 -9.20 -7.29 -8.11
C SER A 352 -9.58 -6.71 -9.47
N GLY A 353 -9.53 -7.52 -10.49
CA GLY A 353 -10.05 -7.28 -11.83
C GLY A 353 -10.34 -8.62 -12.46
N MET A 354 -11.59 -8.85 -12.91
CA MET A 354 -11.86 -10.01 -13.76
C MET A 354 -11.14 -9.80 -15.08
N ASN A 355 -10.06 -10.55 -15.34
CA ASN A 355 -9.52 -10.60 -16.68
C ASN A 355 -10.49 -11.37 -17.62
N GLN A 356 -10.33 -11.24 -18.93
CA GLN A 356 -11.22 -11.86 -19.91
C GLN A 356 -11.32 -13.38 -19.73
N GLN A 357 -10.27 -14.05 -19.25
CA GLN A 357 -10.29 -15.50 -19.00
C GLN A 357 -11.14 -15.88 -17.79
N HIS A 358 -11.18 -15.05 -16.75
CA HIS A 358 -12.11 -15.21 -15.63
C HIS A 358 -13.55 -15.05 -16.11
N ILE A 359 -13.82 -14.02 -16.93
CA ILE A 359 -15.13 -13.82 -17.54
C ILE A 359 -15.53 -15.03 -18.38
N ASP A 360 -14.64 -15.54 -19.25
CA ASP A 360 -14.90 -16.70 -20.12
C ASP A 360 -15.13 -18.00 -19.34
N ARG A 361 -14.49 -18.16 -18.18
CA ARG A 361 -14.68 -19.33 -17.31
C ARG A 361 -16.06 -19.36 -16.66
N TYR A 362 -16.63 -18.20 -16.31
CA TYR A 362 -17.95 -18.10 -15.69
C TYR A 362 -19.08 -18.03 -16.73
N LEU A 363 -18.77 -17.77 -17.99
CA LEU A 363 -19.76 -17.72 -19.07
C LEU A 363 -19.87 -19.03 -19.87
N ARG A 364 -19.13 -20.08 -19.51
CA ARG A 364 -19.23 -21.43 -20.05
C ARG A 364 -20.07 -22.31 -19.12
#